data_ac6b51ef73376c884d35780406b932a3
#
_entry.id   ac6b51ef73376c884d35780406b932a3
#
_cell.length_a   1.000
_cell.length_b   1.000
_cell.length_c   1.000
_cell.angle_alpha   90.00
_cell.angle_beta   90.00
_cell.angle_gamma   90.00
#
_symmetry.space_group_name_H-M   'P 1'
#
loop_
_entity.id
_entity.type
_entity.pdbx_description
1 polymer ?
#
loop_
_entity_poly.entity_id
_entity_poly.type
_entity_poly.pdbx_seq_one_letter_code
_entity_poly.pdbx_strand_id
1 'polypeptide(L)'
;YAQGPFLRTVVQELGWPVVAVLKQERYEVYQEAHALTVGQKPTQQVERDGRQVDIWDVGALPFTESYGGEVRVVKVREPWTQRRRVGKEWMHPLQEQNWIWVVAGDLGPCAGADIRDIGHLRWKVENNAFGELTQHWHLTHCAHHHPTAVLALLWIKLIAFTLFHAFAILHGKLFRLGLATLAEVRKQIYRSLLCGQPLLLFSG
;
A
#
# COMPACT_ATOMS: atom_id res chain seq x y z
N TYR A 1 6.51 -6.26 -7.45
CA TYR A 1 7.76 -6.03 -8.16
C TYR A 1 7.47 -5.69 -9.61
N ALA A 2 8.11 -4.62 -10.14
CA ALA A 2 7.96 -4.21 -11.52
C ALA A 2 8.62 -5.27 -12.44
N GLN A 3 7.81 -6.15 -13.01
CA GLN A 3 8.26 -7.16 -13.98
C GLN A 3 7.53 -6.95 -15.31
N GLY A 4 8.29 -6.99 -16.42
CA GLY A 4 7.74 -6.74 -17.75
C GLY A 4 6.51 -7.56 -18.11
N PRO A 5 6.54 -8.91 -17.99
CA PRO A 5 5.38 -9.74 -18.30
C PRO A 5 4.14 -9.41 -17.47
N PHE A 6 4.32 -9.12 -16.15
CA PHE A 6 3.23 -8.71 -15.27
C PHE A 6 2.62 -7.38 -15.72
N LEU A 7 3.48 -6.38 -15.99
CA LEU A 7 3.01 -5.07 -16.46
C LEU A 7 2.29 -5.18 -17.80
N ARG A 8 2.78 -6.02 -18.71
CA ARG A 8 2.13 -6.27 -19.99
C ARG A 8 0.70 -6.76 -19.79
N THR A 9 0.53 -7.82 -19.01
CA THR A 9 -0.81 -8.39 -18.77
C THR A 9 -1.72 -7.37 -18.09
N VAL A 10 -1.27 -6.71 -17.01
CA VAL A 10 -2.14 -5.84 -16.24
C VAL A 10 -2.48 -4.55 -17.00
N VAL A 11 -1.50 -3.94 -17.67
CA VAL A 11 -1.70 -2.65 -18.34
C VAL A 11 -2.27 -2.82 -19.74
N GLN A 12 -1.71 -3.73 -20.55
CA GLN A 12 -2.07 -3.83 -21.97
C GLN A 12 -3.30 -4.72 -22.19
N GLU A 13 -3.46 -5.81 -21.41
CA GLU A 13 -4.57 -6.74 -21.57
C GLU A 13 -5.78 -6.36 -20.70
N LEU A 14 -5.54 -5.94 -19.44
CA LEU A 14 -6.62 -5.58 -18.51
C LEU A 14 -6.94 -4.08 -18.47
N GLY A 15 -6.08 -3.22 -19.04
CA GLY A 15 -6.27 -1.77 -19.05
C GLY A 15 -6.10 -1.11 -17.67
N TRP A 16 -5.44 -1.76 -16.72
CA TRP A 16 -5.28 -1.22 -15.37
C TRP A 16 -3.90 -0.56 -15.21
N PRO A 17 -3.85 0.68 -14.71
CA PRO A 17 -2.58 1.32 -14.39
C PRO A 17 -1.94 0.66 -13.17
N VAL A 18 -0.60 0.65 -13.15
CA VAL A 18 0.19 0.02 -12.09
C VAL A 18 1.19 1.01 -11.52
N VAL A 19 1.24 1.13 -10.20
CA VAL A 19 2.33 1.78 -9.47
C VAL A 19 3.12 0.70 -8.75
N ALA A 20 4.39 0.54 -9.07
CA ALA A 20 5.24 -0.49 -8.49
C ALA A 20 6.60 0.07 -8.06
N VAL A 21 7.16 -0.49 -6.98
CA VAL A 21 8.52 -0.13 -6.52
C VAL A 21 9.56 -0.75 -7.45
N LEU A 22 10.48 0.08 -7.93
CA LEU A 22 11.63 -0.34 -8.69
C LEU A 22 12.83 -0.52 -7.73
N LYS A 23 13.10 -1.78 -7.36
CA LYS A 23 14.17 -2.11 -6.41
C LYS A 23 15.46 -2.60 -7.06
N GLN A 24 15.41 -2.97 -8.32
CA GLN A 24 16.56 -3.60 -8.98
C GLN A 24 17.35 -2.54 -9.74
N GLU A 25 18.48 -2.16 -9.19
CA GLU A 25 19.42 -1.19 -9.78
C GLU A 25 19.99 -1.62 -11.13
N ARG A 26 19.93 -2.92 -11.44
CA ARG A 26 20.38 -3.48 -12.72
C ARG A 26 19.46 -3.18 -13.91
N TYR A 27 18.23 -2.71 -13.66
CA TYR A 27 17.33 -2.31 -14.76
C TYR A 27 17.83 -1.02 -15.39
N GLU A 28 17.89 -0.99 -16.72
CA GLU A 28 18.30 0.18 -17.50
C GLU A 28 17.44 1.41 -17.11
N VAL A 29 16.15 1.24 -16.99
CA VAL A 29 15.23 2.31 -16.56
C VAL A 29 15.59 2.88 -15.18
N TYR A 30 16.13 2.07 -14.26
CA TYR A 30 16.62 2.56 -12.97
C TYR A 30 17.85 3.44 -13.15
N GLN A 31 18.82 2.95 -13.93
CA GLN A 31 20.07 3.66 -14.19
C GLN A 31 19.83 4.96 -14.95
N GLU A 32 18.95 4.92 -15.95
CA GLU A 32 18.57 6.09 -16.72
C GLU A 32 17.86 7.13 -15.84
N ALA A 33 16.85 6.74 -15.09
CA ALA A 33 16.15 7.63 -14.15
C ALA A 33 17.10 8.19 -13.09
N HIS A 34 18.05 7.38 -12.62
CA HIS A 34 19.07 7.84 -11.69
C HIS A 34 19.98 8.89 -12.34
N ALA A 35 20.49 8.63 -13.53
CA ALA A 35 21.36 9.55 -14.27
C ALA A 35 20.67 10.89 -14.57
N LEU A 36 19.40 10.86 -14.94
CA LEU A 36 18.61 12.06 -15.22
C LEU A 36 18.29 12.90 -13.97
N THR A 37 18.37 12.30 -12.79
CA THR A 37 18.03 12.98 -11.52
C THR A 37 19.22 13.39 -10.68
N VAL A 38 20.41 12.83 -10.96
CA VAL A 38 21.64 13.18 -10.26
C VAL A 38 22.02 14.63 -10.52
N GLY A 39 22.24 15.40 -9.44
CA GLY A 39 22.61 16.81 -9.55
C GLY A 39 21.48 17.77 -9.98
N GLN A 40 20.30 17.23 -10.29
CA GLN A 40 19.14 18.04 -10.66
C GLN A 40 18.36 18.46 -9.41
N LYS A 41 17.78 19.66 -9.47
CA LYS A 41 16.83 20.09 -8.44
C LYS A 41 15.57 19.22 -8.50
N PRO A 42 14.93 18.93 -7.36
CA PRO A 42 13.63 18.25 -7.35
C PRO A 42 12.61 18.98 -8.24
N THR A 43 11.82 18.24 -8.99
CA THR A 43 10.72 18.78 -9.78
C THR A 43 9.60 19.28 -8.86
N GLN A 44 9.49 18.68 -7.68
CA GLN A 44 8.52 19.06 -6.65
C GLN A 44 9.10 18.86 -5.26
N GLN A 45 8.79 19.80 -4.36
CA GLN A 45 9.09 19.67 -2.93
C GLN A 45 7.80 19.84 -2.16
N VAL A 46 7.46 18.88 -1.33
CA VAL A 46 6.21 18.86 -0.57
C VAL A 46 6.47 18.43 0.87
N GLU A 47 5.61 18.85 1.77
CA GLU A 47 5.58 18.32 3.12
C GLU A 47 4.56 17.17 3.19
N ARG A 48 5.01 16.00 3.69
CA ARG A 48 4.17 14.82 3.93
C ARG A 48 4.55 14.19 5.25
N ASP A 49 3.56 13.89 6.07
CA ASP A 49 3.74 13.26 7.39
C ASP A 49 4.74 14.04 8.28
N GLY A 50 4.76 15.38 8.20
CA GLY A 50 5.70 16.24 8.92
C GLY A 50 7.15 16.15 8.44
N ARG A 51 7.38 15.69 7.22
CA ARG A 51 8.70 15.57 6.59
C ARG A 51 8.72 16.30 5.26
N GLN A 52 9.86 16.93 4.98
CA GLN A 52 10.11 17.46 3.65
C GLN A 52 10.43 16.31 2.70
N VAL A 53 9.75 16.25 1.58
CA VAL A 53 9.89 15.21 0.56
C VAL A 53 10.33 15.85 -0.73
N ASP A 54 11.46 15.41 -1.26
CA ASP A 54 11.96 15.83 -2.56
C ASP A 54 11.55 14.80 -3.62
N ILE A 55 11.00 15.28 -4.73
CA ILE A 55 10.45 14.42 -5.78
C ILE A 55 11.07 14.81 -7.13
N TRP A 56 11.53 13.82 -7.85
CA TRP A 56 11.94 13.92 -9.26
C TRP A 56 10.99 13.08 -10.08
N ASP A 57 10.32 13.72 -11.00
CA ASP A 57 9.33 13.13 -11.89
C ASP A 57 9.91 13.05 -13.29
N VAL A 58 10.28 11.86 -13.70
CA VAL A 58 10.90 11.59 -14.98
C VAL A 58 9.82 11.05 -15.92
N GLY A 59 9.70 11.64 -17.07
CA GLY A 59 8.70 11.28 -18.07
C GLY A 59 8.82 9.86 -18.59
N ALA A 60 8.31 9.63 -19.78
CA ALA A 60 8.28 8.33 -20.41
C ALA A 60 9.67 7.79 -20.69
N LEU A 61 10.01 6.67 -20.03
CA LEU A 61 11.24 5.91 -20.26
C LEU A 61 10.89 4.50 -20.74
N PRO A 62 11.65 3.94 -21.69
CA PRO A 62 11.46 2.55 -22.10
C PRO A 62 11.72 1.63 -20.89
N PHE A 63 10.84 0.63 -20.69
CA PHE A 63 10.99 -0.24 -19.52
C PHE A 63 11.80 -1.49 -19.86
N THR A 64 11.16 -2.50 -20.40
CA THR A 64 11.80 -3.76 -20.79
C THR A 64 11.18 -4.25 -22.10
N GLU A 65 11.93 -5.04 -22.88
CA GLU A 65 11.40 -5.66 -24.10
C GLU A 65 10.14 -6.49 -23.83
N SER A 66 10.10 -7.19 -22.70
CA SER A 66 8.95 -8.03 -22.31
C SER A 66 7.69 -7.23 -21.99
N TYR A 67 7.80 -5.97 -21.63
CA TYR A 67 6.69 -5.03 -21.51
C TYR A 67 6.39 -4.35 -22.84
N GLY A 68 7.44 -3.91 -23.55
CA GLY A 68 7.32 -3.28 -24.86
C GLY A 68 6.67 -1.89 -24.83
N GLY A 69 6.69 -1.22 -23.68
CA GLY A 69 6.09 0.10 -23.49
C GLY A 69 6.95 1.02 -22.63
N GLU A 70 6.52 2.26 -22.54
CA GLU A 70 7.14 3.28 -21.71
C GLU A 70 6.49 3.33 -20.33
N VAL A 71 7.27 3.78 -19.35
CA VAL A 71 6.85 3.99 -17.99
C VAL A 71 7.29 5.37 -17.51
N ARG A 72 6.51 5.97 -16.64
CA ARG A 72 6.90 7.15 -15.88
C ARG A 72 7.62 6.70 -14.63
N VAL A 73 8.72 7.36 -14.28
CA VAL A 73 9.50 7.05 -13.09
C VAL A 73 9.44 8.21 -12.11
N VAL A 74 9.07 7.94 -10.89
CA VAL A 74 9.03 8.91 -9.81
C VAL A 74 10.04 8.51 -8.75
N LYS A 75 11.11 9.30 -8.62
CA LYS A 75 12.11 9.16 -7.57
C LYS A 75 11.77 10.09 -6.43
N VAL A 76 11.85 9.58 -5.21
CA VAL A 76 11.52 10.32 -3.99
C VAL A 76 12.61 10.15 -2.97
N ARG A 77 13.00 11.25 -2.33
CA ARG A 77 13.92 11.29 -1.21
C ARG A 77 13.19 11.83 0.01
N GLU A 78 13.20 11.04 1.08
CA GLU A 78 12.57 11.36 2.35
C GLU A 78 13.63 11.42 3.45
N PRO A 79 14.17 12.58 3.78
CA PRO A 79 15.05 12.73 4.93
C PRO A 79 14.25 12.82 6.22
N TRP A 80 14.74 12.19 7.29
CA TRP A 80 14.19 12.34 8.64
C TRP A 80 15.26 12.21 9.70
N THR A 81 15.00 12.76 10.89
CA THR A 81 15.87 12.57 12.04
C THR A 81 15.36 11.42 12.91
N GLN A 82 16.23 10.46 13.22
CA GLN A 82 15.90 9.36 14.10
C GLN A 82 16.50 9.61 15.48
N ARG A 83 15.67 9.66 16.51
CA ARG A 83 16.16 9.71 17.90
C ARG A 83 16.75 8.36 18.27
N ARG A 84 18.07 8.31 18.52
CA ARG A 84 18.79 7.09 18.92
C ARG A 84 19.63 7.37 20.14
N ARG A 85 19.60 6.45 21.11
CA ARG A 85 20.47 6.51 22.28
C ARG A 85 21.80 5.81 21.97
N VAL A 86 22.90 6.52 22.18
CA VAL A 86 24.25 5.99 22.07
C VAL A 86 24.94 6.20 23.40
N GLY A 87 25.08 5.14 24.20
CA GLY A 87 25.55 5.23 25.58
C GLY A 87 24.57 6.00 26.47
N LYS A 88 25.02 7.12 27.04
CA LYS A 88 24.19 8.01 27.89
C LYS A 88 23.58 9.19 27.12
N GLU A 89 23.99 9.42 25.89
CA GLU A 89 23.58 10.58 25.09
C GLU A 89 22.50 10.22 24.07
N TRP A 90 21.64 11.21 23.80
CA TRP A 90 20.64 11.11 22.74
C TRP A 90 21.17 11.80 21.49
N MET A 91 21.30 11.04 20.41
CA MET A 91 21.68 11.55 19.11
C MET A 91 20.44 11.59 18.18
N HIS A 92 20.49 12.53 17.24
CA HIS A 92 19.46 12.71 16.22
C HIS A 92 20.08 12.62 14.82
N PRO A 93 20.65 11.44 14.43
CA PRO A 93 21.24 11.30 13.12
C PRO A 93 20.19 11.51 12.05
N LEU A 94 20.57 12.27 11.01
CA LEU A 94 19.80 12.37 9.79
C LEU A 94 19.80 11.02 9.11
N GLN A 95 18.63 10.52 8.81
CA GLN A 95 18.41 9.34 7.98
C GLN A 95 17.82 9.79 6.66
N GLU A 96 18.04 9.02 5.63
CA GLU A 96 17.47 9.28 4.32
C GLU A 96 16.93 7.99 3.74
N GLN A 97 15.74 8.05 3.19
CA GLN A 97 15.13 6.96 2.48
C GLN A 97 14.83 7.38 1.05
N ASN A 98 15.33 6.57 0.13
CA ASN A 98 15.13 6.79 -1.29
C ASN A 98 14.20 5.74 -1.86
N TRP A 99 13.20 6.20 -2.60
CA TRP A 99 12.23 5.35 -3.29
C TRP A 99 12.25 5.68 -4.78
N ILE A 100 12.11 4.64 -5.59
CA ILE A 100 11.84 4.81 -7.01
C ILE A 100 10.60 4.00 -7.35
N TRP A 101 9.58 4.68 -7.85
CA TRP A 101 8.36 4.05 -8.35
C TRP A 101 8.29 4.13 -9.86
N VAL A 102 7.82 3.04 -10.43
CA VAL A 102 7.45 2.95 -11.85
C VAL A 102 5.95 3.04 -11.94
N VAL A 103 5.47 3.89 -12.83
CA VAL A 103 4.07 4.03 -13.18
C VAL A 103 3.92 3.55 -14.61
N ALA A 104 3.16 2.48 -14.81
CA ALA A 104 2.82 1.93 -16.11
C ALA A 104 1.31 2.09 -16.37
N GLY A 105 0.94 2.46 -17.57
CA GLY A 105 -0.44 2.80 -17.92
C GLY A 105 -0.80 4.24 -17.54
N ASP A 106 -2.03 4.64 -17.87
CA ASP A 106 -2.53 5.99 -17.65
C ASP A 106 -3.23 6.10 -16.28
N LEU A 107 -2.64 6.89 -15.38
CA LEU A 107 -3.23 7.28 -14.09
C LEU A 107 -3.94 8.63 -14.16
N GLY A 108 -4.02 9.23 -15.35
CA GLY A 108 -4.50 10.60 -15.48
C GLY A 108 -3.57 11.63 -14.82
N PRO A 109 -4.06 12.81 -14.48
CA PRO A 109 -3.27 13.93 -13.97
C PRO A 109 -2.87 13.72 -12.48
N CYS A 110 -2.04 12.70 -12.21
CA CYS A 110 -1.47 12.45 -10.88
C CYS A 110 -0.12 13.15 -10.73
N ALA A 111 0.06 13.94 -9.67
CA ALA A 111 1.35 14.53 -9.33
C ALA A 111 2.32 13.47 -8.78
N GLY A 112 3.62 13.74 -8.81
CA GLY A 112 4.62 12.84 -8.23
C GLY A 112 4.39 12.55 -6.75
N ALA A 113 3.85 13.52 -6.00
CA ALA A 113 3.44 13.35 -4.61
C ALA A 113 2.32 12.33 -4.44
N ASP A 114 1.34 12.29 -5.34
CA ASP A 114 0.24 11.32 -5.29
C ASP A 114 0.77 9.92 -5.60
N ILE A 115 1.73 9.79 -6.53
CA ILE A 115 2.39 8.51 -6.82
C ILE A 115 3.14 7.98 -5.59
N ARG A 116 3.84 8.86 -4.87
CA ARG A 116 4.47 8.52 -3.59
C ARG A 116 3.44 7.99 -2.60
N ASP A 117 2.32 8.69 -2.43
CA ASP A 117 1.28 8.32 -1.48
C ASP A 117 0.61 6.99 -1.87
N ILE A 118 0.32 6.77 -3.15
CA ILE A 118 -0.17 5.49 -3.68
C ILE A 118 0.84 4.37 -3.42
N GLY A 119 2.13 4.62 -3.70
CA GLY A 119 3.19 3.64 -3.47
C GLY A 119 3.30 3.20 -2.00
N HIS A 120 3.10 4.12 -1.07
CA HIS A 120 3.09 3.82 0.36
C HIS A 120 1.82 3.09 0.83
N LEU A 121 0.69 3.17 0.11
CA LEU A 121 -0.51 2.41 0.44
C LEU A 121 -0.27 0.90 0.48
N ARG A 122 0.65 0.38 -0.34
CA ARG A 122 1.03 -1.03 -0.31
C ARG A 122 1.46 -1.49 1.09
N TRP A 123 2.25 -0.67 1.80
CA TRP A 123 2.66 -0.96 3.17
C TRP A 123 1.49 -1.03 4.15
N LYS A 124 0.45 -0.23 3.91
CA LYS A 124 -0.77 -0.28 4.73
C LYS A 124 -1.51 -1.60 4.53
N VAL A 125 -1.52 -2.15 3.31
CA VAL A 125 -2.09 -3.47 3.06
C VAL A 125 -1.32 -4.55 3.81
N GLU A 126 0.02 -4.57 3.72
CA GLU A 126 0.84 -5.56 4.41
C GLU A 126 0.73 -5.43 5.94
N ASN A 127 0.93 -4.25 6.48
CA ASN A 127 1.01 -4.06 7.93
C ASN A 127 -0.36 -4.05 8.61
N ASN A 128 -1.39 -3.51 7.97
CA ASN A 128 -2.71 -3.39 8.57
C ASN A 128 -3.61 -4.56 8.17
N ALA A 129 -3.83 -4.78 6.86
CA ALA A 129 -4.77 -5.80 6.41
C ALA A 129 -4.29 -7.22 6.71
N PHE A 130 -3.03 -7.57 6.38
CA PHE A 130 -2.49 -8.89 6.73
C PHE A 130 -2.30 -9.07 8.24
N GLY A 131 -1.89 -8.02 8.95
CA GLY A 131 -1.83 -8.02 10.40
C GLY A 131 -3.19 -8.33 11.03
N GLU A 132 -4.23 -7.65 10.57
CA GLU A 132 -5.60 -7.87 11.03
C GLU A 132 -6.11 -9.26 10.64
N LEU A 133 -5.92 -9.68 9.39
CA LEU A 133 -6.32 -11.00 8.91
C LEU A 133 -5.67 -12.13 9.73
N THR A 134 -4.39 -11.99 10.11
CA THR A 134 -3.69 -13.01 10.90
C THR A 134 -4.11 -12.99 12.36
N GLN A 135 -4.17 -11.80 12.99
CA GLN A 135 -4.42 -11.67 14.43
C GLN A 135 -5.90 -11.83 14.78
N HIS A 136 -6.80 -11.35 13.94
CA HIS A 136 -8.20 -11.25 14.26
C HIS A 136 -9.11 -12.16 13.44
N TRP A 137 -8.68 -12.54 12.25
CA TRP A 137 -9.44 -13.41 11.34
C TRP A 137 -8.85 -14.80 11.22
N HIS A 138 -7.80 -15.07 12.00
CA HIS A 138 -7.14 -16.38 12.04
C HIS A 138 -6.75 -16.90 10.63
N LEU A 139 -6.19 -16.02 9.80
CA LEU A 139 -5.81 -16.35 8.41
C LEU A 139 -4.85 -17.54 8.36
N THR A 140 -3.92 -17.62 9.32
CA THR A 140 -2.92 -18.69 9.43
C THR A 140 -3.47 -19.99 10.00
N HIS A 141 -4.69 -19.99 10.56
CA HIS A 141 -5.30 -21.20 11.08
C HIS A 141 -5.80 -22.08 9.94
N CYS A 142 -5.16 -23.23 9.78
CA CYS A 142 -5.53 -24.24 8.80
C CYS A 142 -6.52 -25.23 9.44
N ALA A 143 -7.80 -25.08 9.12
CA ALA A 143 -8.83 -25.98 9.63
C ALA A 143 -8.88 -27.32 8.86
N HIS A 144 -8.26 -27.41 7.69
CA HIS A 144 -8.26 -28.59 6.84
C HIS A 144 -6.99 -28.62 5.97
N HIS A 145 -6.45 -29.82 5.71
CA HIS A 145 -5.20 -29.94 4.94
C HIS A 145 -5.39 -30.18 3.44
N HIS A 146 -6.62 -30.36 2.98
CA HIS A 146 -6.87 -30.52 1.54
C HIS A 146 -6.70 -29.18 0.81
N PRO A 147 -5.91 -29.08 -0.28
CA PRO A 147 -5.60 -27.81 -0.95
C PRO A 147 -6.83 -27.01 -1.37
N THR A 148 -7.84 -27.67 -1.93
CA THR A 148 -9.10 -27.01 -2.34
C THR A 148 -9.87 -26.43 -1.14
N ALA A 149 -9.89 -27.15 0.00
CA ALA A 149 -10.55 -26.67 1.20
C ALA A 149 -9.81 -25.45 1.81
N VAL A 150 -8.47 -25.49 1.81
CA VAL A 150 -7.65 -24.35 2.23
C VAL A 150 -7.95 -23.12 1.37
N LEU A 151 -7.98 -23.28 0.06
CA LEU A 151 -8.29 -22.20 -0.88
C LEU A 151 -9.71 -21.66 -0.68
N ALA A 152 -10.70 -22.54 -0.54
CA ALA A 152 -12.08 -22.12 -0.30
C ALA A 152 -12.23 -21.34 1.01
N LEU A 153 -11.60 -21.81 2.10
CA LEU A 153 -11.60 -21.12 3.38
C LEU A 153 -10.88 -19.76 3.31
N LEU A 154 -9.79 -19.68 2.54
CA LEU A 154 -9.10 -18.41 2.29
C LEU A 154 -10.02 -17.40 1.61
N TRP A 155 -10.70 -17.81 0.54
CA TRP A 155 -11.64 -16.93 -0.17
C TRP A 155 -12.81 -16.49 0.72
N ILE A 156 -13.38 -17.40 1.49
CA ILE A 156 -14.45 -17.06 2.45
C ILE A 156 -13.97 -16.01 3.46
N LYS A 157 -12.77 -16.18 4.03
CA LYS A 157 -12.19 -15.21 4.98
C LYS A 157 -11.95 -13.85 4.33
N LEU A 158 -11.40 -13.82 3.10
CA LEU A 158 -11.16 -12.58 2.38
C LEU A 158 -12.45 -11.85 2.02
N ILE A 159 -13.49 -12.58 1.59
CA ILE A 159 -14.81 -12.00 1.31
C ILE A 159 -15.42 -11.43 2.58
N ALA A 160 -15.42 -12.20 3.68
CA ALA A 160 -15.96 -11.74 4.96
C ALA A 160 -15.20 -10.51 5.49
N PHE A 161 -13.88 -10.50 5.38
CA PHE A 161 -13.03 -9.35 5.73
C PHE A 161 -13.41 -8.11 4.89
N THR A 162 -13.55 -8.27 3.59
CA THR A 162 -13.91 -7.16 2.68
C THR A 162 -15.29 -6.61 2.99
N LEU A 163 -16.28 -7.49 3.19
CA LEU A 163 -17.65 -7.07 3.54
C LEU A 163 -17.70 -6.37 4.90
N PHE A 164 -16.92 -6.85 5.88
CA PHE A 164 -16.82 -6.20 7.19
C PHE A 164 -16.24 -4.79 7.08
N HIS A 165 -15.16 -4.60 6.33
CA HIS A 165 -14.57 -3.28 6.14
C HIS A 165 -15.45 -2.35 5.31
N ALA A 166 -16.14 -2.86 4.28
CA ALA A 166 -17.14 -2.10 3.54
C ALA A 166 -18.26 -1.61 4.47
N PHE A 167 -18.78 -2.49 5.31
CA PHE A 167 -19.75 -2.14 6.33
C PHE A 167 -19.23 -1.06 7.28
N ALA A 168 -18.00 -1.23 7.80
CA ALA A 168 -17.38 -0.26 8.71
C ALA A 168 -17.19 1.12 8.05
N ILE A 169 -16.84 1.17 6.77
CA ILE A 169 -16.69 2.43 6.01
C ILE A 169 -18.06 3.10 5.82
N LEU A 170 -19.07 2.35 5.41
CA LEU A 170 -20.43 2.86 5.19
C LEU A 170 -21.06 3.41 6.49
N HIS A 171 -20.76 2.77 7.60
CA HIS A 171 -21.24 3.17 8.93
C HIS A 171 -20.20 3.93 9.76
N GLY A 172 -19.24 4.58 9.09
CA GLY A 172 -18.12 5.28 9.73
C GLY A 172 -18.48 6.37 10.73
N LYS A 173 -19.73 6.87 10.72
CA LYS A 173 -20.22 7.80 11.73
C LYS A 173 -20.21 7.19 13.14
N LEU A 174 -20.54 5.90 13.27
CA LEU A 174 -20.54 5.17 14.55
C LEU A 174 -19.12 5.10 15.15
N PHE A 175 -18.11 4.94 14.32
CA PHE A 175 -16.70 4.90 14.74
C PHE A 175 -16.15 6.27 15.09
N ARG A 176 -16.53 7.31 14.33
CA ARG A 176 -16.09 8.70 14.59
C ARG A 176 -16.61 9.25 15.92
N LEU A 177 -17.75 8.78 16.37
CA LEU A 177 -18.31 9.17 17.66
C LEU A 177 -17.67 8.43 18.84
N GLY A 178 -16.71 7.54 18.60
CA GLY A 178 -16.07 6.73 19.63
C GLY A 178 -17.00 5.70 20.29
N LEU A 179 -18.17 5.46 19.69
CA LEU A 179 -19.20 4.59 20.25
C LEU A 179 -18.87 3.12 20.10
N ALA A 180 -18.03 2.76 19.14
CA ALA A 180 -17.61 1.38 18.93
C ALA A 180 -16.21 1.28 18.29
N THR A 181 -15.44 0.29 18.69
CA THR A 181 -14.23 -0.13 18.01
C THR A 181 -14.55 -1.19 16.95
N LEU A 182 -13.68 -1.36 15.94
CA LEU A 182 -13.83 -2.45 14.95
C LEU A 182 -13.95 -3.83 15.62
N ALA A 183 -13.20 -4.04 16.71
CA ALA A 183 -13.27 -5.28 17.49
C ALA A 183 -14.63 -5.50 18.14
N GLU A 184 -15.24 -4.45 18.68
CA GLU A 184 -16.57 -4.55 19.30
C GLU A 184 -17.67 -4.79 18.26
N VAL A 185 -17.61 -4.08 17.12
CA VAL A 185 -18.56 -4.30 16.01
C VAL A 185 -18.47 -5.73 15.49
N ARG A 186 -17.27 -6.27 15.29
CA ARG A 186 -17.08 -7.65 14.88
C ARG A 186 -17.70 -8.62 15.88
N LYS A 187 -17.47 -8.41 17.17
CA LYS A 187 -18.02 -9.23 18.24
C LYS A 187 -19.55 -9.19 18.29
N GLN A 188 -20.13 -8.02 18.04
CA GLN A 188 -21.59 -7.85 17.98
C GLN A 188 -22.21 -8.52 16.75
N ILE A 189 -21.59 -8.38 15.57
CA ILE A 189 -22.03 -9.10 14.37
C ILE A 189 -21.97 -10.61 14.60
N TYR A 190 -20.89 -11.11 15.17
CA TYR A 190 -20.73 -12.53 15.50
C TYR A 190 -21.84 -13.03 16.45
N ARG A 191 -22.13 -12.29 17.53
CA ARG A 191 -23.22 -12.61 18.45
C ARG A 191 -24.60 -12.57 17.78
N SER A 192 -24.85 -11.57 16.95
CA SER A 192 -26.08 -11.46 16.20
C SER A 192 -26.31 -12.66 15.27
N LEU A 193 -25.27 -13.08 14.53
CA LEU A 193 -25.35 -14.23 13.65
C LEU A 193 -25.53 -15.57 14.36
N LEU A 194 -24.87 -15.76 15.52
CA LEU A 194 -24.97 -17.03 16.28
C LEU A 194 -26.19 -17.11 17.17
N CYS A 195 -26.58 -16.03 17.80
CA CYS A 195 -27.60 -16.02 18.84
C CYS A 195 -28.92 -15.40 18.38
N GLY A 196 -29.02 -14.94 17.12
CA GLY A 196 -30.19 -14.25 16.60
C GLY A 196 -30.52 -12.92 17.30
N GLN A 197 -29.51 -12.35 18.02
CA GLN A 197 -29.71 -11.09 18.72
C GLN A 197 -29.63 -9.91 17.76
N PRO A 198 -30.49 -8.88 17.91
CA PRO A 198 -30.39 -7.70 17.07
C PRO A 198 -29.06 -6.98 17.27
N LEU A 199 -28.53 -6.41 16.19
CA LEU A 199 -27.35 -5.55 16.23
C LEU A 199 -27.68 -4.27 17.02
N LEU A 200 -27.27 -4.19 18.27
CA LEU A 200 -27.53 -3.04 19.15
C LEU A 200 -26.89 -1.72 18.67
N LEU A 201 -26.07 -1.78 17.62
CA LEU A 201 -25.44 -0.61 17.01
C LEU A 201 -26.43 0.36 16.34
N PHE A 202 -27.68 -0.07 16.13
CA PHE A 202 -28.71 0.70 15.41
C PHE A 202 -29.94 1.07 16.27
N SER A 203 -29.90 0.76 17.56
CA SER A 203 -30.95 1.14 18.49
C SER A 203 -30.60 2.47 19.15
N GLY A 204 -30.71 3.56 18.38
CA GLY A 204 -30.56 4.94 18.84
C GLY A 204 -31.29 5.87 17.91
#